data_015d3421087aee14b78cc74da1af554c
#
_entry.id   015d3421087aee14b78cc74da1af554c
#
_cell.length_a   1.000
_cell.length_b   1.000
_cell.length_c   1.000
_cell.angle_alpha   90.00
_cell.angle_beta   90.00
_cell.angle_gamma   90.00
#
_symmetry.space_group_name_H-M   'P 1'
#
loop_
_entity.id
_entity.type
_entity.pdbx_description
1 polymer ?
#
loop_
_entity_poly.entity_id
_entity_poly.type
_entity_poly.pdbx_seq_one_letter_code
_entity_poly.pdbx_strand_id
1 'polypeptide(L)'
;MGYVIPVLIFAGLGVVSGILLTVASKIFEVKTDPRVDEINNILPQANCGSCGYSGCSGYADAIVNSNAPVNMCRPGGAECAKKIAAVMGTEAGDVAKMTAVVCCSGECGAVRSKYDYDGQQTCISANRFYNGSKECTHACLGFGDCAAACPQDAITIVDGLAHVDRRACIGCGICAKTCPNHIIKIRDITKQIDVCCSSTDIGKIVRSVCAAGCIGCKMCEKKCENDAIHVIDKKKMNFLKIVLRDMQKFNFYVFVFFFKLF
;
A
#
# COMPACT_ATOMS: atom_id res chain seq x y z
N MET A 1 -47.97 2.98 47.81
CA MET A 1 -47.49 4.33 47.46
C MET A 1 -45.92 4.48 47.43
N GLY A 2 -45.14 3.52 47.95
CA GLY A 2 -43.68 3.67 48.08
C GLY A 2 -42.87 3.64 46.74
N TYR A 3 -43.42 3.10 45.68
CA TYR A 3 -42.66 2.94 44.39
C TYR A 3 -42.98 4.03 43.36
N VAL A 4 -44.06 4.76 43.53
CA VAL A 4 -44.48 5.79 42.57
C VAL A 4 -43.55 7.00 42.57
N ILE A 5 -43.07 7.41 43.71
CA ILE A 5 -42.18 8.56 43.86
C ILE A 5 -40.81 8.34 43.17
N PRO A 6 -40.11 7.19 43.39
CA PRO A 6 -38.89 6.92 42.68
C PRO A 6 -39.07 6.87 41.15
N VAL A 7 -40.14 6.24 40.66
CA VAL A 7 -40.44 6.15 39.23
C VAL A 7 -40.63 7.54 38.60
N LEU A 8 -41.38 8.44 39.29
CA LEU A 8 -41.57 9.82 38.82
C LEU A 8 -40.26 10.62 38.79
N ILE A 9 -39.39 10.41 39.79
CA ILE A 9 -38.07 11.08 39.84
C ILE A 9 -37.19 10.61 38.66
N PHE A 10 -37.11 9.30 38.41
CA PHE A 10 -36.35 8.78 37.29
C PHE A 10 -36.92 9.20 35.94
N ALA A 11 -38.24 9.18 35.77
CA ALA A 11 -38.89 9.68 34.58
C ALA A 11 -38.63 11.17 34.36
N GLY A 12 -38.70 11.98 35.40
CA GLY A 12 -38.36 13.41 35.36
C GLY A 12 -36.91 13.66 34.95
N LEU A 13 -35.97 12.93 35.57
CA LEU A 13 -34.55 13.01 35.20
C LEU A 13 -34.30 12.58 33.75
N GLY A 14 -34.97 11.53 33.27
CA GLY A 14 -34.89 11.06 31.89
C GLY A 14 -35.39 12.11 30.89
N VAL A 15 -36.51 12.78 31.19
CA VAL A 15 -37.03 13.85 30.32
C VAL A 15 -36.06 15.06 30.30
N VAL A 16 -35.60 15.48 31.46
CA VAL A 16 -34.66 16.62 31.55
C VAL A 16 -33.36 16.32 30.82
N SER A 17 -32.77 15.14 31.01
CA SER A 17 -31.55 14.77 30.31
C SER A 17 -31.79 14.63 28.80
N GLY A 18 -32.91 14.10 28.36
CA GLY A 18 -33.28 14.01 26.93
C GLY A 18 -33.42 15.38 26.27
N ILE A 19 -34.06 16.33 26.93
CA ILE A 19 -34.18 17.72 26.44
C ILE A 19 -32.79 18.37 26.37
N LEU A 20 -31.97 18.20 27.40
CA LEU A 20 -30.64 18.78 27.49
C LEU A 20 -29.72 18.24 26.37
N LEU A 21 -29.76 16.93 26.10
CA LEU A 21 -29.03 16.31 25.03
C LEU A 21 -29.52 16.78 23.64
N THR A 22 -30.85 16.93 23.46
CA THR A 22 -31.41 17.41 22.19
C THR A 22 -30.99 18.87 21.90
N VAL A 23 -31.03 19.71 22.94
CA VAL A 23 -30.59 21.13 22.83
C VAL A 23 -29.10 21.20 22.57
N ALA A 24 -28.30 20.44 23.33
CA ALA A 24 -26.86 20.36 23.08
C ALA A 24 -26.54 19.88 21.68
N SER A 25 -27.20 18.82 21.18
CA SER A 25 -27.02 18.31 19.81
C SER A 25 -27.32 19.40 18.75
N LYS A 26 -28.37 20.22 18.93
CA LYS A 26 -28.66 21.30 17.99
C LYS A 26 -27.66 22.49 18.07
N ILE A 27 -27.16 22.79 19.27
CA ILE A 27 -26.18 23.88 19.46
C ILE A 27 -24.82 23.49 18.90
N PHE A 28 -24.43 22.21 19.07
CA PHE A 28 -23.15 21.67 18.58
C PHE A 28 -23.26 21.02 17.18
N GLU A 29 -24.38 21.20 16.47
CA GLU A 29 -24.53 20.71 15.11
C GLU A 29 -23.50 21.39 14.20
N VAL A 30 -22.50 20.62 13.76
CA VAL A 30 -21.51 21.06 12.77
C VAL A 30 -22.21 21.05 11.42
N LYS A 31 -22.49 22.22 10.85
CA LYS A 31 -23.00 22.34 9.48
C LYS A 31 -21.93 21.86 8.52
N THR A 32 -22.04 20.64 8.04
CA THR A 32 -21.21 20.13 6.96
C THR A 32 -21.72 20.68 5.62
N ASP A 33 -20.81 21.12 4.76
CA ASP A 33 -21.14 21.52 3.39
C ASP A 33 -21.68 20.29 2.62
N PRO A 34 -22.85 20.38 1.96
CA PRO A 34 -23.44 19.23 1.25
C PRO A 34 -22.51 18.65 0.16
N ARG A 35 -21.56 19.45 -0.35
CA ARG A 35 -20.53 18.98 -1.28
C ARG A 35 -19.59 17.94 -0.67
N VAL A 36 -19.39 17.96 0.65
CA VAL A 36 -18.57 16.95 1.35
C VAL A 36 -19.20 15.56 1.21
N ASP A 37 -20.51 15.45 1.41
CA ASP A 37 -21.23 14.18 1.28
C ASP A 37 -21.27 13.71 -0.17
N GLU A 38 -21.45 14.63 -1.13
CA GLU A 38 -21.44 14.31 -2.55
C GLU A 38 -20.06 13.78 -2.97
N ILE A 39 -18.98 14.44 -2.61
CA ILE A 39 -17.61 13.98 -2.89
C ILE A 39 -17.31 12.66 -2.18
N ASN A 40 -17.75 12.49 -0.93
CA ASN A 40 -17.57 11.25 -0.20
C ASN A 40 -18.26 10.07 -0.90
N ASN A 41 -19.44 10.26 -1.50
CA ASN A 41 -20.13 9.24 -2.26
C ASN A 41 -19.46 8.91 -3.61
N ILE A 42 -18.72 9.85 -4.20
CA ILE A 42 -17.92 9.62 -5.42
C ILE A 42 -16.67 8.79 -5.10
N LEU A 43 -16.12 8.92 -3.90
CA LEU A 43 -14.91 8.22 -3.48
C LEU A 43 -15.16 6.70 -3.30
N PRO A 44 -14.17 5.84 -3.58
CA PRO A 44 -14.33 4.37 -3.59
C PRO A 44 -14.52 3.75 -2.21
N GLN A 45 -14.64 4.52 -1.15
CA GLN A 45 -14.88 4.09 0.24
C GLN A 45 -13.88 3.05 0.79
N ALA A 46 -12.72 2.90 0.14
CA ALA A 46 -11.68 1.96 0.56
C ALA A 46 -10.97 2.35 1.86
N ASN A 47 -11.12 3.58 2.32
CA ASN A 47 -10.53 4.16 3.54
C ASN A 47 -9.04 3.83 3.74
N CYS A 48 -8.29 3.65 2.64
CA CYS A 48 -6.92 3.14 2.64
C CYS A 48 -5.86 4.16 3.13
N GLY A 49 -6.24 5.45 3.26
CA GLY A 49 -5.33 6.52 3.66
C GLY A 49 -4.17 6.77 2.68
N SER A 50 -4.28 6.31 1.42
CA SER A 50 -3.25 6.47 0.38
C SER A 50 -3.08 7.92 -0.10
N CYS A 51 -4.12 8.73 0.05
CA CYS A 51 -4.12 10.16 -0.21
C CYS A 51 -3.46 11.00 0.91
N GLY A 52 -3.11 10.37 2.04
CA GLY A 52 -2.54 11.07 3.21
C GLY A 52 -3.56 11.52 4.25
N TYR A 53 -4.86 11.31 4.02
CA TYR A 53 -5.94 11.66 4.94
C TYR A 53 -6.42 10.43 5.74
N SER A 54 -7.15 10.65 6.83
CA SER A 54 -7.61 9.61 7.76
C SER A 54 -8.65 8.65 7.16
N GLY A 55 -9.16 8.93 5.97
CA GLY A 55 -10.14 8.11 5.25
C GLY A 55 -10.77 8.91 4.12
N CYS A 56 -11.76 8.31 3.45
CA CYS A 56 -12.44 8.96 2.34
C CYS A 56 -13.21 10.22 2.79
N SER A 57 -13.88 10.16 3.94
CA SER A 57 -14.58 11.32 4.52
C SER A 57 -13.63 12.47 4.87
N GLY A 58 -12.47 12.16 5.49
CA GLY A 58 -11.46 13.18 5.80
C GLY A 58 -10.84 13.81 4.56
N TYR A 59 -10.71 13.06 3.47
CA TYR A 59 -10.27 13.61 2.19
C TYR A 59 -11.35 14.47 1.52
N ALA A 60 -12.63 14.04 1.55
CA ALA A 60 -13.75 14.84 1.05
C ALA A 60 -13.85 16.20 1.77
N ASP A 61 -13.75 16.17 3.10
CA ASP A 61 -13.73 17.39 3.93
C ASP A 61 -12.55 18.30 3.57
N ALA A 62 -11.35 17.74 3.39
CA ALA A 62 -10.17 18.51 3.01
C ALA A 62 -10.27 19.13 1.61
N ILE A 63 -10.94 18.48 0.64
CA ILE A 63 -11.18 19.06 -0.69
C ILE A 63 -12.04 20.29 -0.57
N VAL A 64 -13.14 20.25 0.19
CA VAL A 64 -14.11 21.33 0.30
C VAL A 64 -13.58 22.47 1.17
N ASN A 65 -13.04 22.15 2.36
CA ASN A 65 -12.70 23.14 3.37
C ASN A 65 -11.22 23.57 3.34
N SER A 66 -10.32 22.76 2.81
CA SER A 66 -8.88 23.05 2.79
C SER A 66 -8.30 23.17 1.38
N ASN A 67 -9.11 23.16 0.32
CA ASN A 67 -8.68 23.20 -1.07
C ASN A 67 -7.63 22.11 -1.42
N ALA A 68 -7.78 20.91 -0.85
CA ALA A 68 -6.91 19.81 -1.19
C ALA A 68 -7.02 19.42 -2.67
N PRO A 69 -5.93 18.97 -3.33
CA PRO A 69 -5.96 18.57 -4.73
C PRO A 69 -6.96 17.42 -4.96
N VAL A 70 -7.80 17.53 -6.00
CA VAL A 70 -8.87 16.58 -6.35
C VAL A 70 -8.36 15.24 -6.90
N ASN A 71 -7.07 15.15 -7.25
CA ASN A 71 -6.44 14.01 -7.90
C ASN A 71 -5.61 13.11 -6.97
N MET A 72 -5.75 13.19 -5.65
CA MET A 72 -4.95 12.41 -4.70
C MET A 72 -5.49 10.99 -4.47
N CYS A 73 -6.73 10.69 -4.84
CA CYS A 73 -7.32 9.36 -4.65
C CYS A 73 -6.77 8.37 -5.69
N ARG A 74 -5.77 7.55 -5.30
CA ARG A 74 -5.18 6.53 -6.18
C ARG A 74 -6.16 5.42 -6.56
N PRO A 75 -6.92 4.81 -5.63
CA PRO A 75 -7.92 3.80 -5.97
C PRO A 75 -9.04 4.31 -6.89
N GLY A 76 -9.45 5.57 -6.73
CA GLY A 76 -10.49 6.19 -7.56
C GLY A 76 -10.02 6.53 -8.98
N GLY A 77 -8.71 6.71 -9.18
CA GLY A 77 -8.12 6.99 -10.48
C GLY A 77 -8.63 8.29 -11.12
N ALA A 78 -8.42 8.39 -12.43
CA ALA A 78 -8.77 9.59 -13.20
C ALA A 78 -10.28 9.85 -13.29
N GLU A 79 -11.12 8.81 -13.31
CA GLU A 79 -12.58 8.98 -13.34
C GLU A 79 -13.12 9.64 -12.07
N CYS A 80 -12.66 9.18 -10.91
CA CYS A 80 -13.02 9.76 -9.62
C CYS A 80 -12.56 11.22 -9.55
N ALA A 81 -11.31 11.51 -9.95
CA ALA A 81 -10.79 12.87 -9.99
C ALA A 81 -11.62 13.80 -10.89
N LYS A 82 -12.06 13.33 -12.06
CA LYS A 82 -12.94 14.10 -12.97
C LYS A 82 -14.29 14.41 -12.36
N LYS A 83 -14.92 13.41 -11.70
CA LYS A 83 -16.22 13.62 -11.03
C LYS A 83 -16.10 14.62 -9.87
N ILE A 84 -15.05 14.50 -9.05
CA ILE A 84 -14.81 15.45 -7.95
C ILE A 84 -14.51 16.85 -8.49
N ALA A 85 -13.73 16.97 -9.55
CA ALA A 85 -13.42 18.24 -10.20
C ALA A 85 -14.68 18.92 -10.74
N ALA A 86 -15.64 18.17 -11.28
CA ALA A 86 -16.94 18.69 -11.74
C ALA A 86 -17.75 19.27 -10.57
N VAL A 87 -17.78 18.62 -9.40
CA VAL A 87 -18.46 19.12 -8.19
C VAL A 87 -17.80 20.40 -7.68
N MET A 88 -16.46 20.46 -7.72
CA MET A 88 -15.71 21.62 -7.22
C MET A 88 -15.53 22.74 -8.26
N GLY A 89 -15.92 22.53 -9.53
CA GLY A 89 -15.70 23.49 -10.61
C GLY A 89 -14.23 23.72 -10.96
N THR A 90 -13.37 22.74 -10.73
CA THR A 90 -11.92 22.79 -10.99
C THR A 90 -11.51 21.82 -12.09
N GLU A 91 -10.30 21.95 -12.63
CA GLU A 91 -9.77 20.98 -13.57
C GLU A 91 -9.22 19.75 -12.84
N ALA A 92 -9.54 18.55 -13.37
CA ALA A 92 -8.96 17.32 -12.89
C ALA A 92 -7.51 17.21 -13.39
N GLY A 93 -6.53 17.23 -12.47
CA GLY A 93 -5.15 16.93 -12.82
C GLY A 93 -4.96 15.46 -13.19
N ASP A 94 -3.83 15.14 -13.82
CA ASP A 94 -3.47 13.78 -14.17
C ASP A 94 -3.31 12.89 -12.92
N VAL A 95 -3.92 11.71 -12.95
CA VAL A 95 -3.78 10.68 -11.92
C VAL A 95 -2.97 9.53 -12.49
N ALA A 96 -1.73 9.38 -12.04
CA ALA A 96 -0.91 8.24 -12.41
C ALA A 96 -1.50 6.94 -11.84
N LYS A 97 -1.73 5.94 -12.69
CA LYS A 97 -2.16 4.61 -12.25
C LYS A 97 -1.01 3.93 -11.50
N MET A 98 -1.24 3.63 -10.23
CA MET A 98 -0.25 3.01 -9.34
C MET A 98 -0.50 1.52 -9.20
N THR A 99 0.57 0.75 -8.98
CA THR A 99 0.50 -0.69 -8.69
C THR A 99 1.45 -1.07 -7.58
N ALA A 100 1.15 -2.16 -6.88
CA ALA A 100 2.06 -2.75 -5.91
C ALA A 100 3.12 -3.62 -6.62
N VAL A 101 4.34 -3.58 -6.12
CA VAL A 101 5.45 -4.43 -6.59
C VAL A 101 6.11 -5.08 -5.38
N VAL A 102 6.29 -6.40 -5.43
CA VAL A 102 7.00 -7.16 -4.40
C VAL A 102 8.49 -7.15 -4.72
N CYS A 103 9.27 -6.50 -3.85
CA CYS A 103 10.73 -6.40 -4.02
C CYS A 103 11.44 -7.61 -3.36
N CYS A 104 11.06 -8.80 -3.77
CA CYS A 104 11.67 -10.08 -3.39
C CYS A 104 11.47 -11.09 -4.53
N SER A 105 12.48 -11.89 -4.82
CA SER A 105 12.42 -13.05 -5.73
C SER A 105 12.83 -14.34 -5.01
N GLY A 106 12.81 -14.32 -3.68
CA GLY A 106 13.19 -15.46 -2.84
C GLY A 106 12.03 -16.43 -2.63
N GLU A 107 11.75 -17.28 -3.61
CA GLU A 107 10.86 -18.44 -3.50
C GLU A 107 11.41 -19.46 -2.50
N CYS A 108 10.61 -20.45 -2.09
CA CYS A 108 11.01 -21.44 -1.09
C CYS A 108 12.29 -22.19 -1.45
N GLY A 109 12.56 -22.46 -2.73
CA GLY A 109 13.79 -23.12 -3.20
C GLY A 109 15.02 -22.21 -3.30
N ALA A 110 14.83 -20.88 -3.37
CA ALA A 110 15.90 -19.92 -3.57
C ALA A 110 16.49 -19.36 -2.26
N VAL A 111 15.77 -19.46 -1.15
CA VAL A 111 16.19 -18.94 0.18
C VAL A 111 16.24 -20.08 1.16
N ARG A 112 17.34 -20.19 1.92
CA ARG A 112 17.47 -21.17 3.00
C ARG A 112 16.58 -20.79 4.18
N SER A 113 16.03 -21.83 4.85
CA SER A 113 15.35 -21.69 6.13
C SER A 113 16.33 -21.82 7.30
N LYS A 114 16.16 -21.00 8.34
CA LYS A 114 16.89 -21.10 9.62
C LYS A 114 16.31 -22.22 10.50
N TYR A 115 14.99 -22.33 10.50
CA TYR A 115 14.20 -23.24 11.31
C TYR A 115 12.82 -23.46 10.68
N ASP A 116 12.16 -24.53 11.08
CA ASP A 116 10.77 -24.79 10.74
C ASP A 116 9.87 -24.01 11.70
N TYR A 117 8.98 -23.19 11.15
CA TYR A 117 8.07 -22.36 11.93
C TYR A 117 6.73 -23.05 12.11
N ASP A 118 6.44 -23.48 13.34
CA ASP A 118 5.18 -24.13 13.74
C ASP A 118 4.35 -23.22 14.67
N GLY A 119 4.20 -21.97 14.30
CA GLY A 119 3.39 -20.98 15.02
C GLY A 119 2.18 -20.53 14.22
N GLN A 120 1.58 -19.43 14.67
CA GLN A 120 0.48 -18.79 13.94
C GLN A 120 0.92 -18.41 12.52
N GLN A 121 0.21 -18.93 11.51
CA GLN A 121 0.56 -18.80 10.09
C GLN A 121 0.25 -17.39 9.54
N THR A 122 0.90 -16.38 10.13
CA THR A 122 0.85 -14.98 9.69
C THR A 122 2.26 -14.39 9.58
N CYS A 123 2.45 -13.47 8.62
CA CYS A 123 3.73 -12.79 8.45
C CYS A 123 4.11 -11.98 9.69
N ILE A 124 3.12 -11.33 10.33
CA ILE A 124 3.34 -10.51 11.53
C ILE A 124 3.83 -11.38 12.69
N SER A 125 3.21 -12.53 12.93
CA SER A 125 3.61 -13.45 14.01
C SER A 125 4.98 -14.06 13.74
N ALA A 126 5.21 -14.58 12.54
CA ALA A 126 6.49 -15.16 12.15
C ALA A 126 7.64 -14.14 12.21
N ASN A 127 7.39 -12.89 11.85
CA ASN A 127 8.41 -11.84 11.87
C ASN A 127 8.93 -11.52 13.29
N ARG A 128 8.10 -11.72 14.32
CA ARG A 128 8.50 -11.50 15.73
C ARG A 128 9.58 -12.48 16.20
N PHE A 129 9.71 -13.63 15.53
CA PHE A 129 10.73 -14.63 15.82
C PHE A 129 11.89 -14.48 14.83
N TYR A 130 12.95 -13.81 15.25
CA TYR A 130 14.20 -13.62 14.49
C TYR A 130 14.00 -13.10 13.06
N ASN A 131 13.00 -12.23 12.82
CA ASN A 131 12.61 -11.71 11.50
C ASN A 131 12.17 -12.83 10.51
N GLY A 132 11.54 -13.88 11.03
CA GLY A 132 11.02 -15.01 10.24
C GLY A 132 11.97 -16.16 10.06
N SER A 133 11.44 -17.28 9.53
CA SER A 133 12.12 -18.55 9.36
C SER A 133 13.16 -18.57 8.23
N LYS A 134 13.13 -17.62 7.30
CA LYS A 134 14.09 -17.54 6.19
C LYS A 134 15.43 -16.92 6.65
N GLU A 135 16.57 -17.41 6.13
CA GLU A 135 17.89 -16.83 6.45
C GLU A 135 18.02 -15.36 6.02
N CYS A 136 17.41 -14.99 4.90
CA CYS A 136 17.34 -13.59 4.48
C CYS A 136 16.30 -12.84 5.31
N THR A 137 16.72 -11.92 6.15
CA THR A 137 15.85 -11.09 7.01
C THR A 137 14.96 -10.11 6.24
N HIS A 138 15.25 -9.88 4.97
CA HIS A 138 14.49 -9.03 4.07
C HIS A 138 13.59 -9.81 3.12
N ALA A 139 13.44 -11.14 3.32
CA ALA A 139 12.66 -11.99 2.42
C ALA A 139 11.15 -11.85 2.64
N CYS A 140 10.37 -12.22 1.60
CA CYS A 140 8.96 -12.51 1.77
C CYS A 140 8.81 -13.74 2.70
N LEU A 141 7.97 -13.62 3.73
CA LEU A 141 7.72 -14.73 4.67
C LEU A 141 6.71 -15.75 4.12
N GLY A 142 5.87 -15.33 3.17
CA GLY A 142 5.00 -16.24 2.42
C GLY A 142 3.68 -16.62 3.07
N PHE A 143 3.32 -16.09 4.24
CA PHE A 143 2.08 -16.46 4.95
C PHE A 143 0.83 -15.74 4.45
N GLY A 144 0.95 -14.73 3.58
CA GLY A 144 -0.19 -14.16 2.87
C GLY A 144 -0.96 -13.04 3.58
N ASP A 145 -0.46 -12.42 4.64
CA ASP A 145 -1.14 -11.28 5.29
C ASP A 145 -1.46 -10.15 4.29
N CYS A 146 -0.59 -9.91 3.31
CA CYS A 146 -0.80 -8.94 2.25
C CYS A 146 -1.91 -9.35 1.27
N ALA A 147 -2.09 -10.64 1.02
CA ALA A 147 -3.16 -11.18 0.19
C ALA A 147 -4.50 -11.07 0.92
N ALA A 148 -4.56 -11.49 2.19
CA ALA A 148 -5.76 -11.38 3.03
C ALA A 148 -6.23 -9.92 3.22
N ALA A 149 -5.29 -8.96 3.23
CA ALA A 149 -5.61 -7.55 3.36
C ALA A 149 -5.94 -6.86 2.03
N CYS A 150 -5.86 -7.56 0.90
CA CYS A 150 -6.08 -6.97 -0.43
C CYS A 150 -7.57 -6.87 -0.75
N PRO A 151 -8.18 -5.67 -0.91
CA PRO A 151 -9.60 -5.52 -1.19
C PRO A 151 -9.99 -5.91 -2.63
N GLN A 152 -9.01 -6.20 -3.50
CA GLN A 152 -9.21 -6.58 -4.90
C GLN A 152 -8.71 -7.99 -5.20
N ASP A 153 -8.36 -8.78 -4.19
CA ASP A 153 -7.79 -10.12 -4.34
C ASP A 153 -6.65 -10.21 -5.38
N ALA A 154 -5.94 -9.09 -5.55
CA ALA A 154 -4.89 -8.93 -6.56
C ALA A 154 -3.54 -9.55 -6.15
N ILE A 155 -3.48 -10.26 -5.02
CA ILE A 155 -2.23 -10.84 -4.50
C ILE A 155 -2.44 -12.32 -4.23
N THR A 156 -1.58 -13.14 -4.83
CA THR A 156 -1.53 -14.58 -4.60
C THR A 156 -0.19 -14.98 -3.99
N ILE A 157 -0.17 -16.04 -3.20
CA ILE A 157 1.07 -16.62 -2.67
C ILE A 157 1.38 -17.89 -3.44
N VAL A 158 2.55 -17.91 -4.07
CA VAL A 158 3.06 -19.07 -4.82
C VAL A 158 4.48 -19.33 -4.33
N ASP A 159 4.79 -20.56 -3.99
CA ASP A 159 6.11 -21.01 -3.48
C ASP A 159 6.66 -20.11 -2.35
N GLY A 160 5.79 -19.70 -1.41
CA GLY A 160 6.16 -18.84 -0.29
C GLY A 160 6.58 -17.43 -0.66
N LEU A 161 6.13 -16.94 -1.83
CA LEU A 161 6.35 -15.59 -2.34
C LEU A 161 5.03 -14.96 -2.76
N ALA A 162 4.84 -13.68 -2.45
CA ALA A 162 3.68 -12.92 -2.87
C ALA A 162 3.85 -12.45 -4.33
N HIS A 163 2.84 -12.69 -5.14
CA HIS A 163 2.73 -12.22 -6.52
C HIS A 163 1.55 -11.26 -6.67
N VAL A 164 1.77 -10.15 -7.36
CA VAL A 164 0.74 -9.12 -7.57
C VAL A 164 0.27 -9.14 -9.02
N ASP A 165 -1.04 -9.31 -9.22
CA ASP A 165 -1.65 -9.02 -10.51
C ASP A 165 -1.76 -7.50 -10.71
N ARG A 166 -0.92 -6.96 -11.58
CA ARG A 166 -0.87 -5.52 -11.87
C ARG A 166 -2.14 -4.99 -12.54
N ARG A 167 -2.96 -5.86 -13.15
CA ARG A 167 -4.21 -5.47 -13.82
C ARG A 167 -5.31 -5.25 -12.80
N ALA A 168 -5.43 -6.16 -11.83
CA ALA A 168 -6.40 -6.09 -10.74
C ALA A 168 -5.99 -5.08 -9.65
N CYS A 169 -4.70 -4.76 -9.52
CA CYS A 169 -4.18 -3.89 -8.47
C CYS A 169 -4.60 -2.43 -8.68
N ILE A 170 -5.25 -1.84 -7.68
CA ILE A 170 -5.68 -0.43 -7.64
C ILE A 170 -4.66 0.52 -6.96
N GLY A 171 -3.51 0.02 -6.53
CA GLY A 171 -2.45 0.83 -5.92
C GLY A 171 -2.78 1.44 -4.54
N CYS A 172 -3.72 0.87 -3.80
CA CYS A 172 -4.19 1.41 -2.51
C CYS A 172 -3.12 1.42 -1.40
N GLY A 173 -2.10 0.56 -1.50
CA GLY A 173 -0.98 0.53 -0.55
C GLY A 173 -1.25 -0.20 0.77
N ILE A 174 -2.42 -0.82 0.97
CA ILE A 174 -2.74 -1.57 2.19
C ILE A 174 -1.72 -2.70 2.38
N CYS A 175 -1.45 -3.48 1.34
CA CYS A 175 -0.46 -4.57 1.38
C CYS A 175 0.95 -4.10 1.77
N ALA A 176 1.35 -2.89 1.35
CA ALA A 176 2.65 -2.32 1.71
C ALA A 176 2.72 -1.94 3.20
N LYS A 177 1.61 -1.50 3.79
CA LYS A 177 1.48 -1.22 5.24
C LYS A 177 1.41 -2.50 6.07
N THR A 178 0.74 -3.54 5.54
CA THR A 178 0.57 -4.83 6.21
C THR A 178 1.87 -5.65 6.25
N CYS A 179 2.75 -5.48 5.26
CA CYS A 179 3.97 -6.27 5.17
C CYS A 179 4.99 -5.91 6.27
N PRO A 180 5.31 -6.81 7.22
CA PRO A 180 6.24 -6.51 8.32
C PRO A 180 7.68 -6.28 7.85
N ASN A 181 8.09 -6.87 6.70
CA ASN A 181 9.41 -6.68 6.11
C ASN A 181 9.46 -5.51 5.11
N HIS A 182 8.35 -4.78 4.92
CA HIS A 182 8.25 -3.61 4.05
C HIS A 182 8.80 -3.82 2.63
N ILE A 183 8.65 -5.04 2.09
CA ILE A 183 9.15 -5.42 0.77
C ILE A 183 8.20 -5.06 -0.37
N ILE A 184 6.97 -4.63 -0.06
CA ILE A 184 5.98 -4.23 -1.06
C ILE A 184 6.04 -2.72 -1.23
N LYS A 185 6.20 -2.27 -2.48
CA LYS A 185 6.29 -0.86 -2.82
C LYS A 185 5.21 -0.49 -3.81
N ILE A 186 4.67 0.74 -3.68
CA ILE A 186 3.69 1.27 -4.62
C ILE A 186 4.43 2.11 -5.65
N ARG A 187 4.22 1.79 -6.92
CA ARG A 187 4.89 2.45 -8.05
C ARG A 187 3.92 2.73 -9.19
N ASP A 188 4.32 3.64 -10.04
CA ASP A 188 3.62 3.91 -11.28
C ASP A 188 3.64 2.67 -12.17
N ILE A 189 2.48 2.30 -12.74
CA ILE A 189 2.32 1.12 -13.60
C ILE A 189 3.14 1.23 -14.89
N THR A 190 3.45 2.44 -15.34
CA THR A 190 4.28 2.70 -16.52
C THR A 190 5.74 2.29 -16.32
N LYS A 191 6.19 2.24 -15.05
CA LYS A 191 7.54 1.77 -14.71
C LYS A 191 7.57 0.25 -14.73
N GLN A 192 8.12 -0.31 -15.80
CA GLN A 192 8.13 -1.77 -16.04
C GLN A 192 9.33 -2.49 -15.41
N ILE A 193 10.39 -1.76 -15.05
CA ILE A 193 11.62 -2.34 -14.53
C ILE A 193 11.71 -2.12 -13.03
N ASP A 194 11.82 -3.20 -12.28
CA ASP A 194 11.96 -3.21 -10.83
C ASP A 194 13.08 -4.14 -10.38
N VAL A 195 13.81 -3.75 -9.32
CA VAL A 195 14.73 -4.66 -8.64
C VAL A 195 13.96 -5.44 -7.60
N CYS A 196 13.73 -6.72 -7.88
CA CYS A 196 13.01 -7.63 -7.00
C CYS A 196 13.92 -8.16 -5.87
N CYS A 197 14.56 -7.26 -5.12
CA CYS A 197 15.35 -7.59 -3.93
C CYS A 197 15.39 -6.38 -2.99
N SER A 198 15.03 -6.59 -1.72
CA SER A 198 15.06 -5.56 -0.68
C SER A 198 16.24 -5.71 0.29
N SER A 199 17.12 -6.70 0.09
CA SER A 199 18.27 -6.92 0.99
C SER A 199 19.22 -5.73 0.96
N THR A 200 19.64 -5.29 2.16
CA THR A 200 20.66 -4.27 2.38
C THR A 200 22.02 -4.87 2.71
N ASP A 201 22.12 -6.20 2.76
CA ASP A 201 23.34 -6.92 3.09
C ASP A 201 24.39 -6.81 1.98
N ILE A 202 25.66 -7.01 2.36
CA ILE A 202 26.74 -7.08 1.39
C ILE A 202 26.58 -8.30 0.46
N GLY A 203 26.98 -8.19 -0.79
CA GLY A 203 26.76 -9.23 -1.82
C GLY A 203 27.25 -10.63 -1.44
N LYS A 204 28.30 -10.76 -0.61
CA LYS A 204 28.80 -12.05 -0.09
C LYS A 204 27.75 -12.72 0.78
N ILE A 205 27.13 -11.98 1.71
CA ILE A 205 26.06 -12.48 2.60
C ILE A 205 24.81 -12.81 1.76
N VAL A 206 24.38 -11.90 0.88
CA VAL A 206 23.23 -12.15 0.01
C VAL A 206 23.38 -13.47 -0.75
N ARG A 207 24.56 -13.69 -1.36
CA ARG A 207 24.83 -14.90 -2.15
C ARG A 207 24.84 -16.17 -1.28
N SER A 208 25.21 -16.09 0.00
CA SER A 208 25.19 -17.27 0.89
C SER A 208 23.79 -17.65 1.37
N VAL A 209 22.83 -16.70 1.43
CA VAL A 209 21.50 -16.92 1.99
C VAL A 209 20.39 -17.01 0.93
N CYS A 210 20.59 -16.45 -0.26
CA CYS A 210 19.58 -16.36 -1.31
C CYS A 210 20.19 -16.48 -2.71
N ALA A 211 19.77 -17.48 -3.47
CA ALA A 211 20.24 -17.69 -4.86
C ALA A 211 19.69 -16.62 -5.83
N ALA A 212 18.49 -16.08 -5.54
CA ALA A 212 17.84 -15.04 -6.36
C ALA A 212 18.15 -13.61 -5.89
N GLY A 213 19.01 -13.44 -4.87
CA GLY A 213 19.32 -12.15 -4.26
C GLY A 213 20.18 -11.25 -5.12
N CYS A 214 19.85 -9.94 -5.16
CA CYS A 214 20.68 -8.95 -5.83
C CYS A 214 21.94 -8.63 -5.00
N ILE A 215 23.13 -8.88 -5.57
CA ILE A 215 24.44 -8.67 -4.91
C ILE A 215 25.01 -7.27 -5.15
N GLY A 216 24.33 -6.39 -5.87
CA GLY A 216 24.79 -5.04 -6.18
C GLY A 216 26.01 -4.98 -7.12
N CYS A 217 26.18 -5.95 -8.02
CA CYS A 217 27.35 -6.07 -8.90
C CYS A 217 27.42 -5.01 -10.00
N LYS A 218 26.40 -4.13 -10.14
CA LYS A 218 26.31 -3.10 -11.18
C LYS A 218 26.34 -3.60 -12.64
N MET A 219 26.16 -4.88 -12.87
CA MET A 219 26.11 -5.43 -14.24
C MET A 219 24.95 -4.86 -15.05
N CYS A 220 23.79 -4.62 -14.41
CA CYS A 220 22.63 -3.99 -15.05
C CYS A 220 22.92 -2.55 -15.50
N GLU A 221 23.66 -1.78 -14.69
CA GLU A 221 24.12 -0.42 -15.04
C GLU A 221 25.08 -0.45 -16.24
N LYS A 222 26.07 -1.37 -16.21
CA LYS A 222 27.09 -1.49 -17.28
C LYS A 222 26.51 -1.99 -18.61
N LYS A 223 25.44 -2.81 -18.57
CA LYS A 223 24.80 -3.37 -19.79
C LYS A 223 23.66 -2.53 -20.31
N CYS A 224 23.30 -1.42 -19.64
CA CYS A 224 22.21 -0.56 -20.07
C CYS A 224 22.68 0.39 -21.17
N GLU A 225 22.31 0.12 -22.41
CA GLU A 225 22.67 0.95 -23.58
C GLU A 225 22.06 2.35 -23.54
N ASN A 226 20.96 2.54 -22.78
CA ASN A 226 20.25 3.82 -22.69
C ASN A 226 20.58 4.62 -21.41
N ASP A 227 21.60 4.20 -20.65
CA ASP A 227 21.98 4.82 -19.38
C ASP A 227 20.79 5.06 -18.41
N ALA A 228 19.80 4.13 -18.46
CA ALA A 228 18.54 4.26 -17.70
C ALA A 228 18.63 3.67 -16.29
N ILE A 229 19.72 2.98 -15.95
CA ILE A 229 19.88 2.26 -14.68
C ILE A 229 21.14 2.75 -13.96
N HIS A 230 20.95 3.34 -12.78
CA HIS A 230 22.06 3.79 -11.93
C HIS A 230 22.01 3.12 -10.55
N VAL A 231 23.12 2.57 -10.10
CA VAL A 231 23.29 1.98 -8.77
C VAL A 231 24.01 2.97 -7.87
N ILE A 232 23.25 3.68 -7.04
CA ILE A 232 23.75 4.85 -6.29
C ILE A 232 24.57 4.48 -5.05
N ASP A 233 24.25 3.37 -4.36
CA ASP A 233 24.97 3.00 -3.14
C ASP A 233 25.01 1.48 -2.91
N LYS A 234 26.20 0.95 -2.58
CA LYS A 234 26.41 -0.47 -2.24
C LYS A 234 25.83 -0.87 -0.88
N LYS A 235 25.66 0.08 0.04
CA LYS A 235 25.21 -0.16 1.42
C LYS A 235 23.73 0.12 1.65
N LYS A 236 23.09 0.91 0.80
CA LYS A 236 21.67 1.22 0.79
C LYS A 236 21.13 0.88 -0.59
N MET A 237 21.02 -0.40 -0.88
CA MET A 237 20.22 -0.86 -2.04
C MET A 237 18.71 -0.65 -1.80
N ASN A 238 18.39 0.43 -1.12
CA ASN A 238 17.09 1.04 -1.25
C ASN A 238 17.11 1.84 -2.53
N PHE A 239 16.70 1.17 -3.61
CA PHE A 239 16.48 1.73 -4.93
C PHE A 239 17.68 1.84 -5.88
N LEU A 240 17.67 0.99 -6.85
CA LEU A 240 17.97 1.41 -8.21
C LEU A 240 17.04 2.59 -8.51
N LYS A 241 17.54 3.80 -8.51
CA LYS A 241 16.83 4.95 -9.06
C LYS A 241 16.92 4.79 -10.57
N ILE A 242 15.94 4.09 -11.15
CA ILE A 242 15.81 4.00 -12.60
C ILE A 242 15.33 5.37 -13.04
N VAL A 243 16.24 6.21 -13.46
CA VAL A 243 15.93 7.46 -14.16
C VAL A 243 15.65 7.06 -15.60
N LEU A 244 14.39 6.83 -15.91
CA LEU A 244 13.96 6.59 -17.28
C LEU A 244 13.99 7.93 -18.04
N ARG A 245 15.07 8.21 -18.72
CA ARG A 245 15.08 9.13 -19.86
C ARG A 245 14.61 8.37 -21.08
N ASP A 246 13.48 8.78 -21.65
CA ASP A 246 12.88 8.31 -22.90
C ASP A 246 12.60 6.80 -23.05
N MET A 247 11.44 6.35 -22.53
CA MET A 247 10.94 4.97 -22.69
C MET A 247 10.17 4.67 -23.99
N GLN A 248 10.13 5.55 -24.97
CA GLN A 248 9.34 5.34 -26.19
C GLN A 248 9.97 4.37 -27.22
N LYS A 249 11.16 3.82 -26.97
CA LYS A 249 11.90 2.99 -27.97
C LYS A 249 12.23 1.56 -27.55
N PHE A 250 11.64 1.00 -26.47
CA PHE A 250 11.99 -0.37 -26.05
C PHE A 250 10.91 -1.40 -26.34
N ASN A 251 11.25 -2.29 -27.27
CA ASN A 251 10.54 -3.55 -27.55
C ASN A 251 11.05 -4.61 -26.54
N PHE A 252 10.33 -4.84 -25.43
CA PHE A 252 10.84 -5.36 -24.16
C PHE A 252 10.70 -6.89 -23.99
N TYR A 253 10.71 -7.68 -25.07
CA TYR A 253 10.61 -9.16 -24.96
C TYR A 253 11.92 -9.88 -24.56
N VAL A 254 13.05 -9.20 -24.46
CA VAL A 254 14.37 -9.86 -24.32
C VAL A 254 14.87 -9.99 -22.87
N PHE A 255 14.37 -9.23 -21.90
CA PHE A 255 15.03 -9.12 -20.59
C PHE A 255 14.55 -10.09 -19.49
N VAL A 256 13.38 -10.74 -19.66
CA VAL A 256 12.87 -11.74 -18.69
C VAL A 256 13.54 -13.10 -18.88
N PHE A 257 14.11 -13.38 -20.05
CA PHE A 257 14.73 -14.69 -20.37
C PHE A 257 16.19 -14.83 -19.89
N PHE A 258 16.89 -13.74 -19.60
CA PHE A 258 18.33 -13.81 -19.28
C PHE A 258 18.66 -14.10 -17.82
N PHE A 259 17.69 -14.03 -16.91
CA PHE A 259 17.93 -14.34 -15.48
C PHE A 259 17.62 -15.79 -15.09
N LYS A 260 17.14 -16.62 -16.05
CA LYS A 260 16.93 -18.07 -15.84
C LYS A 260 18.07 -18.95 -16.34
N LEU A 261 19.14 -18.38 -16.89
CA LEU A 261 20.20 -19.16 -17.59
C LEU A 261 21.62 -18.96 -17.02
N PHE A 262 21.78 -18.33 -15.86
CA PHE A 262 23.06 -18.32 -15.16
C PHE A 262 22.90 -18.53 -13.67
#